data_ba9c25d1e047fe6227c8da4af89cc9e2
#
_entry.id   ba9c25d1e047fe6227c8da4af89cc9e2
#
_cell.length_a   1.000
_cell.length_b   1.000
_cell.length_c   1.000
_cell.angle_alpha   90.00
_cell.angle_beta   90.00
_cell.angle_gamma   90.00
#
_symmetry.space_group_name_H-M   'P 1'
#
loop_
_entity.id
_entity.type
_entity.pdbx_description
1 polymer ?
#
loop_
_entity_poly.entity_id
_entity_poly.type
_entity_poly.pdbx_seq_one_letter_code
_entity_poly.pdbx_strand_id
1 'polypeptide(L)'
;MMKSGVILALAIGLASPPLRGEVIHEADLCIYGATSAGVVAAVQAAKMGKSVMLVEPGRHPGGMSVEGLGGSDIDNQRHFRNSPAVGGLALEFYRRVADRYGRRAAFEAMLREGRKEGGLWRFEPHVAEGVFEEWVKQPGITFLREHRLRENGGVEKAGTRIVAATFENGVKVRAKVFLDATYEGDLLAFAGCSFAVGREGNATYGETKNGVRTDTTHGQFEKAVDPYVIPGDATSGVIYGVEQAPPGEHGEPSDGIQGYTFRLCLTKDPANRLPMGKPDRYDPAHYELQRRFLAAGGKIVPPKASVPNGKTDPGAWHHLASNFTGWNHRYPVATYREREEMLRRCREYLQGVYWFMANDPSVPEEQRLGWKDWGLCQDEFTDNGGWPRTFYVRNGRRLIGDFVLTEAHVRKAHPEPIEDSVGLIWWPPDLHHARRVVKEGRVWNEGAVFQETSEPDWIPCAIPYRCLLAKQTEVTNLLSPTCPSSSYVAYGAYRIEFTFMVAAQSAATAAVMSIDAGIDPGALPYAALRDRLLADRQVLAVPQ
;
A
#
# COMPACT_ATOMS: atom_id res chain seq x y z
N MET A 1 24.23 -3.21 77.42
CA MET A 1 23.02 -2.42 77.12
C MET A 1 22.96 -2.20 75.58
N MET A 2 22.29 -3.06 74.91
CA MET A 2 22.08 -2.98 73.44
C MET A 2 20.75 -2.25 73.18
N LYS A 3 20.78 -1.16 72.44
CA LYS A 3 19.56 -0.47 72.01
C LYS A 3 19.15 -1.01 70.62
N SER A 4 18.00 -1.70 70.60
CA SER A 4 17.35 -2.14 69.36
C SER A 4 16.68 -0.95 68.69
N GLY A 5 17.10 -0.64 67.46
CA GLY A 5 16.42 0.32 66.59
C GLY A 5 15.38 -0.39 65.73
N VAL A 6 14.13 0.03 65.84
CA VAL A 6 13.01 -0.42 64.99
C VAL A 6 13.01 0.41 63.71
N ILE A 7 13.21 -0.24 62.57
CA ILE A 7 13.08 0.38 61.24
C ILE A 7 11.60 0.24 60.80
N LEU A 8 10.90 1.36 60.72
CA LEU A 8 9.54 1.45 60.22
C LEU A 8 9.61 1.54 58.68
N ALA A 9 9.26 0.50 57.97
CA ALA A 9 9.16 0.50 56.52
C ALA A 9 7.82 1.13 56.09
N LEU A 10 7.92 2.31 55.47
CA LEU A 10 6.78 2.98 54.85
C LEU A 10 6.44 2.27 53.53
N ALA A 11 5.38 1.51 53.47
CA ALA A 11 4.85 0.95 52.22
C ALA A 11 4.12 2.08 51.47
N ILE A 12 4.76 2.63 50.42
CA ILE A 12 4.10 3.51 49.45
C ILE A 12 3.23 2.62 48.57
N GLY A 13 1.94 2.60 48.83
CA GLY A 13 0.96 1.98 47.95
C GLY A 13 0.90 2.77 46.63
N LEU A 14 1.43 2.19 45.56
CA LEU A 14 1.18 2.67 44.20
C LEU A 14 -0.31 2.48 43.91
N ALA A 15 -1.08 3.56 44.01
CA ALA A 15 -2.47 3.56 43.55
C ALA A 15 -2.45 3.33 42.05
N SER A 16 -2.97 2.20 41.58
CA SER A 16 -3.26 1.95 40.18
C SER A 16 -4.19 3.07 39.68
N PRO A 17 -3.92 3.65 38.50
CA PRO A 17 -4.82 4.65 37.95
C PRO A 17 -6.22 4.04 37.78
N PRO A 18 -7.30 4.79 38.01
CA PRO A 18 -8.65 4.28 37.86
C PRO A 18 -8.82 3.74 36.44
N LEU A 19 -9.34 2.53 36.30
CA LEU A 19 -9.79 1.96 35.05
C LEU A 19 -10.75 2.98 34.43
N ARG A 20 -10.33 3.64 33.33
CA ARG A 20 -11.24 4.42 32.48
C ARG A 20 -12.33 3.45 32.06
N GLY A 21 -13.60 3.81 32.32
CA GLY A 21 -14.73 3.01 31.86
C GLY A 21 -14.57 2.73 30.35
N GLU A 22 -14.95 1.53 29.93
CA GLU A 22 -14.88 1.11 28.52
C GLU A 22 -15.72 2.09 27.68
N VAL A 23 -15.09 2.77 26.73
CA VAL A 23 -15.81 3.67 25.79
C VAL A 23 -16.28 2.82 24.62
N ILE A 24 -17.59 2.63 24.53
CA ILE A 24 -18.21 1.82 23.47
C ILE A 24 -18.91 2.77 22.49
N HIS A 25 -18.58 2.62 21.22
CA HIS A 25 -19.29 3.26 20.12
C HIS A 25 -20.10 2.20 19.36
N GLU A 26 -21.27 2.62 18.84
CA GLU A 26 -22.11 1.78 18.00
C GLU A 26 -22.35 2.45 16.65
N ALA A 27 -22.28 1.68 15.57
CA ALA A 27 -22.54 2.13 14.21
C ALA A 27 -23.17 1.02 13.37
N ASP A 28 -23.71 1.39 12.22
CA ASP A 28 -24.12 0.40 11.22
C ASP A 28 -22.89 -0.27 10.60
N LEU A 29 -21.85 0.52 10.30
CA LEU A 29 -20.64 0.08 9.63
C LEU A 29 -19.39 0.53 10.38
N CYS A 30 -18.45 -0.38 10.65
CA CYS A 30 -17.12 -0.08 11.13
C CYS A 30 -16.10 -0.30 9.99
N ILE A 31 -15.35 0.73 9.65
CA ILE A 31 -14.29 0.68 8.64
C ILE A 31 -12.96 0.90 9.37
N TYR A 32 -12.08 -0.10 9.32
CA TYR A 32 -10.74 -0.01 9.89
C TYR A 32 -9.72 0.29 8.80
N GLY A 33 -8.96 1.39 8.96
CA GLY A 33 -8.08 2.02 8.00
C GLY A 33 -8.76 3.15 7.24
N ALA A 34 -8.37 4.41 7.54
CA ALA A 34 -8.81 5.57 6.77
C ALA A 34 -7.90 5.82 5.55
N THR A 35 -7.52 4.74 4.85
CA THR A 35 -6.85 4.84 3.54
C THR A 35 -7.76 5.54 2.53
N SER A 36 -7.29 5.77 1.32
CA SER A 36 -8.14 6.29 0.23
C SER A 36 -9.40 5.45 0.05
N ALA A 37 -9.27 4.12 0.17
CA ALA A 37 -10.36 3.16 0.15
C ALA A 37 -11.32 3.33 1.33
N GLY A 38 -10.79 3.40 2.57
CA GLY A 38 -11.62 3.50 3.76
C GLY A 38 -12.42 4.80 3.80
N VAL A 39 -11.83 5.92 3.38
CA VAL A 39 -12.56 7.20 3.29
C VAL A 39 -13.66 7.13 2.22
N VAL A 40 -13.37 6.58 1.04
CA VAL A 40 -14.38 6.39 -0.03
C VAL A 40 -15.53 5.50 0.44
N ALA A 41 -15.22 4.39 1.14
CA ALA A 41 -16.24 3.52 1.72
C ALA A 41 -17.12 4.25 2.75
N ALA A 42 -16.51 5.06 3.62
CA ALA A 42 -17.24 5.84 4.62
C ALA A 42 -18.18 6.85 3.98
N VAL A 43 -17.70 7.58 2.96
CA VAL A 43 -18.52 8.54 2.20
C VAL A 43 -19.69 7.84 1.51
N GLN A 44 -19.45 6.69 0.88
CA GLN A 44 -20.51 5.93 0.21
C GLN A 44 -21.58 5.46 1.19
N ALA A 45 -21.18 4.87 2.31
CA ALA A 45 -22.15 4.38 3.31
C ALA A 45 -22.95 5.52 3.96
N ALA A 46 -22.30 6.64 4.29
CA ALA A 46 -22.95 7.83 4.83
C ALA A 46 -23.96 8.43 3.83
N LYS A 47 -23.61 8.52 2.54
CA LYS A 47 -24.53 8.95 1.47
C LYS A 47 -25.76 8.04 1.33
N MET A 48 -25.62 6.77 1.69
CA MET A 48 -26.72 5.81 1.72
C MET A 48 -27.46 5.80 3.07
N GLY A 49 -27.19 6.77 3.95
CA GLY A 49 -27.94 7.00 5.21
C GLY A 49 -27.50 6.12 6.38
N LYS A 50 -26.32 5.50 6.34
CA LYS A 50 -25.80 4.69 7.46
C LYS A 50 -24.89 5.49 8.37
N SER A 51 -24.90 5.12 9.67
CA SER A 51 -23.89 5.56 10.63
C SER A 51 -22.59 4.79 10.41
N VAL A 52 -21.49 5.53 10.28
CA VAL A 52 -20.17 4.96 9.98
C VAL A 52 -19.19 5.34 11.07
N MET A 53 -18.50 4.34 11.60
CA MET A 53 -17.31 4.52 12.41
C MET A 53 -16.10 4.25 11.51
N LEU A 54 -15.41 5.32 11.10
CA LEU A 54 -14.14 5.24 10.37
C LEU A 54 -13.01 5.31 11.38
N VAL A 55 -12.16 4.29 11.44
CA VAL A 55 -11.12 4.16 12.46
C VAL A 55 -9.76 4.08 11.79
N GLU A 56 -8.82 4.91 12.24
CA GLU A 56 -7.48 5.04 11.68
C GLU A 56 -6.41 4.81 12.77
N PRO A 57 -5.45 3.89 12.53
CA PRO A 57 -4.30 3.72 13.43
C PRO A 57 -3.46 5.00 13.57
N GLY A 58 -3.33 5.75 12.51
CA GLY A 58 -2.61 7.03 12.45
C GLY A 58 -3.51 8.25 12.63
N ARG A 59 -3.05 9.38 12.11
CA ARG A 59 -3.75 10.68 12.22
C ARG A 59 -4.40 11.13 10.93
N HIS A 60 -3.88 10.71 9.79
CA HIS A 60 -4.14 11.32 8.48
C HIS A 60 -5.00 10.40 7.61
N PRO A 61 -6.13 10.89 7.08
CA PRO A 61 -6.96 10.11 6.17
C PRO A 61 -6.42 10.20 4.75
N GLY A 62 -6.51 9.11 3.99
CA GLY A 62 -6.18 9.07 2.57
C GLY A 62 -5.07 8.08 2.18
N GLY A 63 -4.43 7.44 3.17
CA GLY A 63 -3.41 6.41 2.94
C GLY A 63 -2.29 6.87 2.01
N MET A 64 -1.88 6.03 1.05
CA MET A 64 -0.75 6.35 0.16
C MET A 64 -0.97 7.60 -0.70
N SER A 65 -2.21 7.97 -1.02
CA SER A 65 -2.50 9.22 -1.74
C SER A 65 -2.03 10.46 -0.97
N VAL A 66 -1.94 10.39 0.35
CA VAL A 66 -1.45 11.46 1.23
C VAL A 66 -0.06 11.17 1.80
N GLU A 67 0.48 9.98 1.56
CA GLU A 67 1.81 9.55 1.99
C GLU A 67 2.82 9.49 0.83
N GLY A 68 2.62 10.37 -0.17
CA GLY A 68 3.59 10.67 -1.22
C GLY A 68 3.32 10.03 -2.59
N LEU A 69 2.30 9.17 -2.75
CA LEU A 69 1.93 8.57 -4.02
C LEU A 69 1.03 9.53 -4.84
N GLY A 70 1.59 10.64 -5.29
CA GLY A 70 0.88 11.68 -6.04
C GLY A 70 1.00 11.54 -7.56
N GLY A 71 1.95 10.73 -8.03
CA GLY A 71 2.09 10.33 -9.42
C GLY A 71 1.14 9.19 -9.76
N SER A 72 -0.10 9.53 -10.09
CA SER A 72 -1.14 8.56 -10.42
C SER A 72 -0.75 7.70 -11.63
N ASP A 73 -0.89 6.38 -11.51
CA ASP A 73 -0.60 5.45 -12.61
C ASP A 73 -1.66 5.48 -13.73
N ILE A 74 -2.77 6.16 -13.53
CA ILE A 74 -3.83 6.36 -14.54
C ILE A 74 -3.27 6.95 -15.84
N ASP A 75 -2.35 7.88 -15.74
CA ASP A 75 -1.79 8.63 -16.87
C ASP A 75 -0.78 7.82 -17.69
N ASN A 76 -0.32 6.69 -17.21
CA ASN A 76 0.66 5.86 -17.90
C ASN A 76 0.02 4.90 -18.94
N GLN A 77 -1.30 4.75 -18.95
CA GLN A 77 -2.00 3.82 -19.83
C GLN A 77 -2.16 4.36 -21.25
N ARG A 78 -1.48 3.76 -22.21
CA ARG A 78 -1.50 4.18 -23.63
C ARG A 78 -2.81 3.83 -24.33
N HIS A 79 -3.46 2.72 -23.97
CA HIS A 79 -4.62 2.17 -24.66
C HIS A 79 -5.95 2.73 -24.16
N PHE A 80 -6.01 3.14 -22.89
CA PHE A 80 -7.18 3.72 -22.26
C PHE A 80 -6.91 5.20 -21.94
N ARG A 81 -7.05 6.02 -22.91
CA ARG A 81 -6.91 7.48 -22.76
C ARG A 81 -7.90 7.96 -21.70
N ASN A 82 -7.40 8.71 -20.72
CA ASN A 82 -8.19 9.32 -19.66
C ASN A 82 -8.99 8.33 -18.79
N SER A 83 -8.51 7.09 -18.73
CA SER A 83 -8.97 6.14 -17.74
C SER A 83 -10.50 5.96 -17.67
N PRO A 84 -11.17 5.51 -18.75
CA PRO A 84 -12.61 5.29 -18.75
C PRO A 84 -13.04 4.19 -17.75
N ALA A 85 -12.10 3.44 -17.17
CA ALA A 85 -12.38 2.43 -16.17
C ALA A 85 -12.58 3.00 -14.75
N VAL A 86 -12.31 4.27 -14.51
CA VAL A 86 -12.46 4.92 -13.20
C VAL A 86 -13.74 5.74 -13.17
N GLY A 87 -14.69 5.37 -12.30
CA GLY A 87 -15.97 6.02 -12.11
C GLY A 87 -16.25 6.39 -10.66
N GLY A 88 -17.50 6.72 -10.36
CA GLY A 88 -17.99 6.93 -9.00
C GLY A 88 -17.16 7.94 -8.17
N LEU A 89 -16.97 7.60 -6.90
CA LEU A 89 -16.22 8.44 -5.95
C LEU A 89 -14.72 8.50 -6.24
N ALA A 90 -14.14 7.48 -6.87
CA ALA A 90 -12.74 7.52 -7.28
C ALA A 90 -12.51 8.64 -8.30
N LEU A 91 -13.38 8.78 -9.31
CA LEU A 91 -13.31 9.88 -10.27
C LEU A 91 -13.63 11.23 -9.61
N GLU A 92 -14.56 11.27 -8.66
CA GLU A 92 -14.88 12.50 -7.92
C GLU A 92 -13.70 12.99 -7.06
N PHE A 93 -12.87 12.09 -6.51
CA PHE A 93 -11.63 12.47 -5.85
C PHE A 93 -10.71 13.28 -6.79
N TYR A 94 -10.43 12.77 -7.98
CA TYR A 94 -9.59 13.49 -8.95
C TYR A 94 -10.20 14.81 -9.42
N ARG A 95 -11.53 14.86 -9.51
CA ARG A 95 -12.26 16.09 -9.79
C ARG A 95 -12.03 17.14 -8.72
N ARG A 96 -12.11 16.77 -7.45
CA ARG A 96 -11.85 17.68 -6.33
C ARG A 96 -10.39 18.11 -6.24
N VAL A 97 -9.47 17.20 -6.55
CA VAL A 97 -8.06 17.56 -6.71
C VAL A 97 -7.88 18.60 -7.81
N ALA A 98 -8.54 18.42 -8.97
CA ALA A 98 -8.50 19.41 -10.05
C ALA A 98 -9.10 20.76 -9.65
N ASP A 99 -10.16 20.78 -8.80
CA ASP A 99 -10.72 22.00 -8.23
C ASP A 99 -9.69 22.75 -7.37
N ARG A 100 -8.94 22.03 -6.53
CA ARG A 100 -7.90 22.62 -5.67
C ARG A 100 -6.80 23.34 -6.45
N TYR A 101 -6.50 22.85 -7.66
CA TYR A 101 -5.53 23.47 -8.56
C TYR A 101 -6.17 24.47 -9.54
N GLY A 102 -7.48 24.76 -9.46
CA GLY A 102 -8.18 25.64 -10.41
C GLY A 102 -8.21 25.12 -11.84
N ARG A 103 -8.03 23.81 -12.05
CA ARG A 103 -7.94 23.17 -13.38
C ARG A 103 -9.11 22.22 -13.71
N ARG A 104 -10.24 22.33 -12.99
CA ARG A 104 -11.43 21.47 -13.21
C ARG A 104 -11.92 21.49 -14.66
N ALA A 105 -12.00 22.67 -15.27
CA ALA A 105 -12.45 22.79 -16.66
C ALA A 105 -11.54 22.04 -17.65
N ALA A 106 -10.23 22.11 -17.46
CA ALA A 106 -9.25 21.38 -18.26
C ALA A 106 -9.37 19.87 -18.05
N PHE A 107 -9.56 19.43 -16.80
CA PHE A 107 -9.75 18.02 -16.46
C PHE A 107 -11.00 17.44 -17.13
N GLU A 108 -12.15 18.13 -17.05
CA GLU A 108 -13.40 17.69 -17.70
C GLU A 108 -13.29 17.72 -19.23
N ALA A 109 -12.58 18.69 -19.80
CA ALA A 109 -12.31 18.73 -21.24
C ALA A 109 -11.46 17.54 -21.68
N MET A 110 -10.39 17.24 -20.93
CA MET A 110 -9.56 16.06 -21.15
C MET A 110 -10.39 14.76 -21.16
N LEU A 111 -11.30 14.60 -20.19
CA LEU A 111 -12.17 13.41 -20.10
C LEU A 111 -13.11 13.29 -21.31
N ARG A 112 -13.76 14.42 -21.71
CA ARG A 112 -14.69 14.42 -22.85
C ARG A 112 -14.01 14.14 -24.19
N GLU A 113 -12.82 14.70 -24.37
CA GLU A 113 -12.08 14.62 -25.63
C GLU A 113 -11.22 13.36 -25.74
N GLY A 114 -11.15 12.55 -24.70
CA GLY A 114 -10.32 11.35 -24.68
C GLY A 114 -8.82 11.68 -24.85
N ARG A 115 -8.37 12.87 -24.44
CA ARG A 115 -6.95 13.27 -24.49
C ARG A 115 -6.18 12.68 -23.32
N LYS A 116 -4.93 12.34 -23.57
CA LYS A 116 -4.01 11.90 -22.50
C LYS A 116 -3.21 13.09 -21.98
N GLU A 117 -3.60 13.61 -20.81
CA GLU A 117 -2.87 14.67 -20.11
C GLU A 117 -2.56 14.20 -18.67
N GLY A 118 -1.50 13.39 -18.55
CA GLY A 118 -1.12 12.77 -17.27
C GLY A 118 -0.94 13.74 -16.12
N GLY A 119 -0.44 14.94 -16.39
CA GLY A 119 -0.26 15.98 -15.38
C GLY A 119 -1.55 16.40 -14.67
N LEU A 120 -2.71 16.24 -15.30
CA LEU A 120 -4.00 16.59 -14.70
C LEU A 120 -4.48 15.59 -13.62
N TRP A 121 -3.93 14.39 -13.64
CA TRP A 121 -4.22 13.34 -12.65
C TRP A 121 -3.28 13.40 -11.43
N ARG A 122 -2.17 14.13 -11.53
CA ARG A 122 -1.12 14.16 -10.49
C ARG A 122 -1.40 15.25 -9.46
N PHE A 123 -0.94 15.00 -8.26
CA PHE A 123 -1.20 15.90 -7.13
C PHE A 123 -0.07 15.85 -6.08
N GLU A 124 -0.04 16.86 -5.24
CA GLU A 124 0.80 16.93 -4.05
C GLU A 124 0.08 16.28 -2.86
N PRO A 125 0.82 15.65 -1.92
CA PRO A 125 0.23 14.96 -0.77
C PRO A 125 -0.76 15.82 0.03
N HIS A 126 -0.39 17.04 0.41
CA HIS A 126 -1.25 17.95 1.20
C HIS A 126 -2.56 18.32 0.45
N VAL A 127 -2.53 18.38 -0.88
CA VAL A 127 -3.73 18.68 -1.67
C VAL A 127 -4.72 17.52 -1.62
N ALA A 128 -4.23 16.29 -1.75
CA ALA A 128 -5.04 15.09 -1.56
C ALA A 128 -5.59 14.99 -0.14
N GLU A 129 -4.73 15.25 0.87
CA GLU A 129 -5.14 15.25 2.27
C GLU A 129 -6.29 16.24 2.53
N GLY A 130 -6.21 17.45 1.97
CA GLY A 130 -7.28 18.43 2.07
C GLY A 130 -8.63 17.94 1.55
N VAL A 131 -8.65 17.12 0.49
CA VAL A 131 -9.88 16.50 -0.04
C VAL A 131 -10.42 15.43 0.92
N PHE A 132 -9.56 14.54 1.42
CA PHE A 132 -9.98 13.48 2.35
C PHE A 132 -10.42 14.05 3.69
N GLU A 133 -9.76 15.09 4.20
CA GLU A 133 -10.15 15.81 5.42
C GLU A 133 -11.55 16.46 5.31
N GLU A 134 -11.95 16.92 4.15
CA GLU A 134 -13.32 17.37 3.91
C GLU A 134 -14.31 16.20 3.88
N TRP A 135 -13.91 15.09 3.27
CA TRP A 135 -14.75 13.94 3.11
C TRP A 135 -15.09 13.26 4.44
N VAL A 136 -14.13 13.14 5.35
CA VAL A 136 -14.37 12.50 6.65
C VAL A 136 -15.24 13.35 7.59
N LYS A 137 -15.46 14.65 7.26
CA LYS A 137 -16.33 15.55 8.02
C LYS A 137 -17.80 15.49 7.59
N GLN A 138 -18.15 14.66 6.61
CA GLN A 138 -19.53 14.56 6.15
C GLN A 138 -20.44 13.97 7.24
N PRO A 139 -21.72 14.43 7.32
CA PRO A 139 -22.69 13.88 8.25
C PRO A 139 -22.81 12.35 8.11
N GLY A 140 -22.95 11.65 9.23
CA GLY A 140 -23.03 10.19 9.29
C GLY A 140 -21.68 9.50 9.50
N ILE A 141 -20.54 10.21 9.38
CA ILE A 141 -19.20 9.68 9.61
C ILE A 141 -18.68 10.16 10.96
N THR A 142 -18.33 9.22 11.84
CA THR A 142 -17.52 9.49 13.03
C THR A 142 -16.11 8.99 12.76
N PHE A 143 -15.13 9.91 12.74
CA PHE A 143 -13.74 9.56 12.44
C PHE A 143 -12.90 9.50 13.72
N LEU A 144 -12.38 8.31 14.03
CA LEU A 144 -11.51 8.04 15.17
C LEU A 144 -10.06 7.91 14.69
N ARG A 145 -9.22 8.85 15.10
CA ARG A 145 -7.78 8.88 14.79
C ARG A 145 -6.98 8.28 15.93
N GLU A 146 -5.80 7.72 15.65
CA GLU A 146 -4.89 7.13 16.65
C GLU A 146 -5.55 5.98 17.42
N HIS A 147 -6.31 5.15 16.68
CA HIS A 147 -7.01 3.99 17.23
C HIS A 147 -6.49 2.72 16.56
N ARG A 148 -5.33 2.24 16.99
CA ARG A 148 -4.75 1.01 16.47
C ARG A 148 -5.44 -0.20 17.09
N LEU A 149 -5.83 -1.17 16.25
CA LEU A 149 -6.51 -2.40 16.66
C LEU A 149 -5.60 -3.20 17.60
N ARG A 150 -6.15 -3.71 18.70
CA ARG A 150 -5.38 -4.50 19.65
C ARG A 150 -4.95 -5.83 19.01
N GLU A 151 -3.66 -6.17 19.05
CA GLU A 151 -3.11 -7.39 18.45
C GLU A 151 -3.71 -8.67 19.04
N ASN A 152 -3.92 -8.71 20.35
CA ASN A 152 -4.47 -9.87 21.05
C ASN A 152 -5.85 -9.55 21.60
N GLY A 153 -6.87 -10.28 21.14
CA GLY A 153 -8.26 -10.08 21.57
C GLY A 153 -8.88 -8.76 21.11
N GLY A 154 -8.35 -8.16 20.03
CA GLY A 154 -8.89 -6.94 19.45
C GLY A 154 -10.18 -7.15 18.66
N VAL A 155 -10.52 -8.37 18.29
CA VAL A 155 -11.74 -8.69 17.55
C VAL A 155 -12.58 -9.69 18.34
N GLU A 156 -13.84 -9.34 18.59
CA GLU A 156 -14.82 -10.21 19.26
C GLU A 156 -15.79 -10.76 18.23
N LYS A 157 -16.06 -12.07 18.29
CA LYS A 157 -16.99 -12.77 17.40
C LYS A 157 -18.09 -13.49 18.17
N ALA A 158 -19.27 -13.57 17.56
CA ALA A 158 -20.36 -14.47 17.92
C ALA A 158 -20.57 -15.44 16.74
N GLY A 159 -20.06 -16.66 16.89
CA GLY A 159 -19.97 -17.62 15.77
C GLY A 159 -19.08 -17.08 14.65
N THR A 160 -19.61 -16.97 13.44
CA THR A 160 -18.92 -16.43 12.27
C THR A 160 -19.08 -14.91 12.10
N ARG A 161 -19.75 -14.22 13.01
CA ARG A 161 -19.94 -12.76 12.91
C ARG A 161 -19.00 -11.99 13.83
N ILE A 162 -18.33 -10.99 13.33
CA ILE A 162 -17.66 -9.98 14.16
C ILE A 162 -18.75 -9.14 14.83
N VAL A 163 -18.63 -8.95 16.15
CA VAL A 163 -19.56 -8.14 16.94
C VAL A 163 -18.92 -6.87 17.48
N ALA A 164 -17.60 -6.88 17.67
CA ALA A 164 -16.86 -5.71 18.11
C ALA A 164 -15.39 -5.73 17.69
N ALA A 165 -14.81 -4.54 17.55
CA ALA A 165 -13.38 -4.28 17.44
C ALA A 165 -12.92 -3.43 18.63
N THR A 166 -11.83 -3.82 19.30
CA THR A 166 -11.26 -3.13 20.47
C THR A 166 -9.86 -2.62 20.13
N PHE A 167 -9.59 -1.36 20.44
CA PHE A 167 -8.34 -0.68 20.11
C PHE A 167 -7.40 -0.60 21.33
N GLU A 168 -6.10 -0.34 21.08
CA GLU A 168 -5.07 -0.29 22.13
C GLU A 168 -5.37 0.71 23.24
N ASN A 169 -6.04 1.81 22.91
CA ASN A 169 -6.46 2.87 23.85
C ASN A 169 -7.71 2.50 24.67
N GLY A 170 -8.24 1.28 24.52
CA GLY A 170 -9.40 0.77 25.26
C GLY A 170 -10.77 1.14 24.66
N VAL A 171 -10.82 1.90 23.57
CA VAL A 171 -12.07 2.15 22.84
C VAL A 171 -12.53 0.88 22.16
N LYS A 172 -13.84 0.63 22.16
CA LYS A 172 -14.51 -0.48 21.49
C LYS A 172 -15.55 0.05 20.51
N VAL A 173 -15.60 -0.55 19.33
CA VAL A 173 -16.62 -0.26 18.31
C VAL A 173 -17.43 -1.51 18.02
N ARG A 174 -18.75 -1.41 18.15
CA ARG A 174 -19.71 -2.42 17.72
C ARG A 174 -20.35 -2.02 16.40
N ALA A 175 -20.47 -2.95 15.48
CA ALA A 175 -21.11 -2.70 14.18
C ALA A 175 -21.80 -3.93 13.63
N LYS A 176 -22.72 -3.70 12.66
CA LYS A 176 -23.41 -4.77 11.95
C LYS A 176 -22.53 -5.43 10.89
N VAL A 177 -21.74 -4.61 10.18
CA VAL A 177 -20.79 -5.04 9.16
C VAL A 177 -19.45 -4.32 9.39
N PHE A 178 -18.36 -5.00 9.04
CA PHE A 178 -16.99 -4.50 9.16
C PHE A 178 -16.31 -4.45 7.79
N LEU A 179 -15.46 -3.43 7.56
CA LEU A 179 -14.56 -3.38 6.41
C LEU A 179 -13.11 -3.28 6.91
N ASP A 180 -12.23 -4.13 6.37
CA ASP A 180 -10.79 -3.93 6.49
C ASP A 180 -10.28 -3.17 5.27
N ALA A 181 -10.00 -1.89 5.45
CA ALA A 181 -9.47 -1.00 4.44
C ALA A 181 -8.00 -0.62 4.70
N THR A 182 -7.29 -1.39 5.54
CA THR A 182 -5.84 -1.24 5.74
C THR A 182 -5.05 -1.91 4.62
N TYR A 183 -3.79 -1.53 4.43
CA TYR A 183 -2.90 -2.21 3.48
C TYR A 183 -2.32 -3.51 4.04
N GLU A 184 -2.36 -3.68 5.37
CA GLU A 184 -1.82 -4.82 6.11
C GLU A 184 -2.80 -5.98 6.24
N GLY A 185 -4.11 -5.70 6.29
CA GLY A 185 -5.14 -6.69 6.57
C GLY A 185 -5.13 -7.17 8.02
N ASP A 186 -4.98 -6.25 8.98
CA ASP A 186 -4.91 -6.64 10.39
C ASP A 186 -6.28 -7.03 10.95
N LEU A 187 -7.36 -6.35 10.55
CA LEU A 187 -8.72 -6.69 11.00
C LEU A 187 -9.14 -8.09 10.51
N LEU A 188 -8.87 -8.40 9.23
CA LEU A 188 -9.20 -9.72 8.70
C LEU A 188 -8.41 -10.84 9.40
N ALA A 189 -7.13 -10.60 9.68
CA ALA A 189 -6.29 -11.59 10.35
C ALA A 189 -6.72 -11.82 11.81
N PHE A 190 -7.01 -10.74 12.55
CA PHE A 190 -7.41 -10.84 13.96
C PHE A 190 -8.87 -11.33 14.10
N ALA A 191 -9.68 -11.23 13.03
CA ALA A 191 -10.97 -11.88 12.94
C ALA A 191 -10.88 -13.40 12.68
N GLY A 192 -9.68 -13.91 12.39
CA GLY A 192 -9.45 -15.33 12.10
C GLY A 192 -9.85 -15.73 10.67
N CYS A 193 -9.78 -14.82 9.71
CA CYS A 193 -9.90 -15.16 8.30
C CYS A 193 -8.64 -15.85 7.80
N SER A 194 -8.78 -16.79 6.87
CA SER A 194 -7.66 -17.35 6.12
C SER A 194 -7.03 -16.29 5.22
N PHE A 195 -5.70 -16.22 5.20
CA PHE A 195 -4.96 -15.30 4.35
C PHE A 195 -3.63 -15.90 3.87
N ALA A 196 -3.10 -15.35 2.79
CA ALA A 196 -1.77 -15.65 2.27
C ALA A 196 -0.82 -14.48 2.48
N VAL A 197 0.47 -14.80 2.69
CA VAL A 197 1.61 -13.90 2.66
C VAL A 197 2.69 -14.56 1.83
N GLY A 198 3.60 -13.78 1.23
CA GLY A 198 4.58 -14.35 0.32
C GLY A 198 4.01 -14.58 -1.08
N ARG A 199 4.67 -15.44 -1.83
CA ARG A 199 4.31 -15.81 -3.19
C ARG A 199 3.95 -17.30 -3.22
N GLU A 200 2.78 -17.63 -3.70
CA GLU A 200 2.38 -19.01 -3.94
C GLU A 200 3.25 -19.61 -5.06
N GLY A 201 3.45 -20.92 -5.05
CA GLY A 201 4.03 -21.60 -6.21
C GLY A 201 3.08 -21.56 -7.40
N ASN A 202 3.63 -21.59 -8.62
CA ASN A 202 2.83 -21.61 -9.85
C ASN A 202 1.75 -22.70 -9.84
N ALA A 203 2.06 -23.86 -9.29
CA ALA A 203 1.14 -24.99 -9.22
C ALA A 203 -0.09 -24.76 -8.34
N THR A 204 -0.05 -23.83 -7.40
CA THR A 204 -1.15 -23.58 -6.45
C THR A 204 -2.44 -23.18 -7.15
N TYR A 205 -2.33 -22.31 -8.16
CA TYR A 205 -3.48 -21.81 -8.93
C TYR A 205 -3.32 -22.01 -10.45
N GLY A 206 -2.35 -22.83 -10.89
CA GLY A 206 -2.06 -23.01 -12.31
C GLY A 206 -1.51 -21.76 -13.00
N GLU A 207 -0.77 -20.94 -12.25
CA GLU A 207 -0.20 -19.68 -12.72
C GLU A 207 1.16 -19.89 -13.40
N THR A 208 1.66 -18.88 -14.09
CA THR A 208 2.93 -18.92 -14.81
C THR A 208 3.93 -17.86 -14.34
N LYS A 209 3.46 -16.86 -13.61
CA LYS A 209 4.24 -15.67 -13.18
C LYS A 209 4.39 -15.55 -11.66
N ASN A 210 3.97 -16.57 -10.90
CA ASN A 210 4.05 -16.59 -9.45
C ASN A 210 5.33 -17.32 -8.94
N GLY A 211 5.51 -17.37 -7.63
CA GLY A 211 6.64 -18.03 -6.97
C GLY A 211 8.00 -17.37 -7.26
N VAL A 212 9.04 -18.16 -7.13
CA VAL A 212 10.41 -17.76 -7.47
C VAL A 212 10.55 -17.45 -8.96
N ARG A 213 11.19 -16.32 -9.29
CA ARG A 213 11.36 -15.85 -10.67
C ARG A 213 12.83 -15.87 -11.08
N THR A 214 13.28 -16.96 -11.71
CA THR A 214 14.66 -17.07 -12.22
C THR A 214 14.84 -16.43 -13.60
N ASP A 215 13.76 -15.93 -14.21
CA ASP A 215 13.67 -15.30 -15.53
C ASP A 215 13.43 -13.79 -15.48
N THR A 216 13.50 -13.16 -14.31
CA THR A 216 13.32 -11.70 -14.17
C THR A 216 14.33 -10.95 -15.04
N THR A 217 13.83 -10.15 -15.98
CA THR A 217 14.65 -9.29 -16.86
C THR A 217 14.48 -7.82 -16.51
N HIS A 218 13.29 -7.42 -16.06
CA HIS A 218 12.99 -6.02 -15.70
C HIS A 218 13.83 -5.54 -14.52
N GLY A 219 14.46 -4.38 -14.68
CA GLY A 219 15.26 -3.74 -13.62
C GLY A 219 16.48 -4.54 -13.16
N GLN A 220 17.08 -5.35 -14.05
CA GLN A 220 18.33 -6.03 -13.75
C GLN A 220 19.54 -5.08 -13.87
N PHE A 221 20.64 -5.49 -13.27
CA PHE A 221 21.90 -4.76 -13.36
C PHE A 221 22.49 -4.91 -14.76
N GLU A 222 22.65 -3.82 -15.49
CA GLU A 222 23.33 -3.77 -16.79
C GLU A 222 24.86 -3.89 -16.67
N LYS A 223 25.39 -3.75 -15.45
CA LYS A 223 26.78 -3.99 -15.09
C LYS A 223 26.88 -5.09 -14.06
N ALA A 224 27.79 -6.02 -14.26
CA ALA A 224 28.05 -7.07 -13.28
C ALA A 224 28.57 -6.47 -11.98
N VAL A 225 27.97 -6.87 -10.85
CA VAL A 225 28.40 -6.46 -9.52
C VAL A 225 28.76 -7.70 -8.72
N ASP A 226 29.97 -7.75 -8.23
CA ASP A 226 30.44 -8.81 -7.33
C ASP A 226 29.69 -8.73 -6.00
N PRO A 227 29.06 -9.83 -5.53
CA PRO A 227 28.22 -9.83 -4.33
C PRO A 227 29.01 -10.01 -3.02
N TYR A 228 30.28 -10.40 -3.08
CA TYR A 228 31.03 -10.86 -1.90
C TYR A 228 31.71 -9.73 -1.16
N VAL A 229 31.87 -9.86 0.16
CA VAL A 229 32.59 -8.85 1.00
C VAL A 229 34.00 -8.63 0.44
N ILE A 230 34.76 -9.72 0.21
CA ILE A 230 36.02 -9.70 -0.53
C ILE A 230 35.69 -10.11 -1.97
N PRO A 231 35.89 -9.22 -2.96
CA PRO A 231 35.55 -9.52 -4.34
C PRO A 231 36.19 -10.83 -4.84
N GLY A 232 35.37 -11.70 -5.44
CA GLY A 232 35.78 -13.01 -5.96
C GLY A 232 35.84 -14.13 -4.91
N ASP A 233 35.71 -13.83 -3.61
CA ASP A 233 35.77 -14.83 -2.53
C ASP A 233 34.37 -15.10 -1.95
N ALA A 234 33.74 -16.18 -2.40
CA ALA A 234 32.42 -16.60 -1.91
C ALA A 234 32.38 -16.98 -0.42
N THR A 235 33.54 -17.26 0.20
CA THR A 235 33.63 -17.62 1.62
C THR A 235 33.62 -16.40 2.53
N SER A 236 33.86 -15.20 1.99
CA SER A 236 33.90 -13.95 2.74
C SER A 236 32.51 -13.41 3.16
N GLY A 237 31.42 -14.07 2.72
CA GLY A 237 30.06 -13.59 2.91
C GLY A 237 29.63 -12.61 1.81
N VAL A 238 28.44 -12.03 1.94
CA VAL A 238 27.88 -11.10 0.94
C VAL A 238 27.75 -9.69 1.48
N ILE A 239 27.79 -8.70 0.57
CA ILE A 239 27.62 -7.28 0.91
C ILE A 239 26.18 -7.00 1.37
N TYR A 240 26.01 -5.89 2.07
CA TYR A 240 24.72 -5.48 2.62
C TYR A 240 23.62 -5.41 1.54
N GLY A 241 22.45 -5.95 1.87
CA GLY A 241 21.29 -5.96 0.97
C GLY A 241 21.32 -7.04 -0.11
N VAL A 242 22.26 -8.00 -0.04
CA VAL A 242 22.32 -9.20 -0.88
C VAL A 242 22.14 -10.44 0.00
N GLU A 243 21.40 -11.41 -0.48
CA GLU A 243 21.24 -12.73 0.15
C GLU A 243 22.23 -13.73 -0.46
N GLN A 244 22.93 -14.48 0.39
CA GLN A 244 23.88 -15.49 -0.07
C GLN A 244 23.21 -16.70 -0.71
N ALA A 245 21.95 -16.99 -0.32
CA ALA A 245 21.17 -18.08 -0.87
C ALA A 245 20.91 -17.86 -2.38
N PRO A 246 20.92 -18.93 -3.18
CA PRO A 246 20.53 -18.85 -4.60
C PRO A 246 19.05 -18.46 -4.72
N PRO A 247 18.60 -18.08 -5.94
CA PRO A 247 17.21 -17.67 -6.15
C PRO A 247 16.18 -18.74 -5.75
N GLY A 248 16.50 -20.01 -5.84
CA GLY A 248 15.58 -21.16 -5.72
C GLY A 248 15.10 -21.68 -7.08
N GLU A 249 14.24 -22.68 -7.07
CA GLU A 249 13.67 -23.27 -8.28
C GLU A 249 12.55 -22.39 -8.86
N HIS A 250 12.51 -22.28 -10.17
CA HIS A 250 11.53 -21.43 -10.86
C HIS A 250 10.09 -21.88 -10.60
N GLY A 251 9.25 -20.96 -10.18
CA GLY A 251 7.83 -21.21 -9.90
C GLY A 251 7.53 -21.85 -8.55
N GLU A 252 8.54 -22.17 -7.74
CA GLU A 252 8.34 -22.66 -6.37
C GLU A 252 7.85 -21.55 -5.43
N PRO A 253 7.15 -21.90 -4.34
CA PRO A 253 6.71 -20.92 -3.34
C PRO A 253 7.89 -20.14 -2.74
N SER A 254 7.63 -18.89 -2.32
CA SER A 254 8.65 -18.06 -1.67
C SER A 254 8.02 -17.11 -0.66
N ASP A 255 8.66 -16.96 0.50
CA ASP A 255 8.27 -15.96 1.50
C ASP A 255 8.62 -14.53 1.08
N GLY A 256 9.46 -14.39 0.05
CA GLY A 256 9.89 -13.10 -0.48
C GLY A 256 8.75 -12.32 -1.10
N ILE A 257 8.55 -11.10 -0.64
CA ILE A 257 7.57 -10.16 -1.20
C ILE A 257 8.30 -8.92 -1.74
N GLN A 258 7.64 -8.21 -2.65
CA GLN A 258 8.22 -7.00 -3.27
C GLN A 258 8.66 -5.97 -2.20
N GLY A 259 9.79 -5.31 -2.47
CA GLY A 259 10.37 -4.34 -1.56
C GLY A 259 9.46 -3.12 -1.36
N TYR A 260 9.29 -2.70 -0.10
CA TYR A 260 8.58 -1.47 0.24
C TYR A 260 9.50 -0.25 0.14
N THR A 261 8.93 0.94 0.15
CA THR A 261 9.68 2.20 0.11
C THR A 261 8.86 3.34 0.70
N PHE A 262 9.52 4.41 1.15
CA PHE A 262 8.86 5.69 1.31
C PHE A 262 8.71 6.39 -0.04
N ARG A 263 7.55 6.96 -0.32
CA ARG A 263 7.29 7.79 -1.49
C ARG A 263 7.62 9.24 -1.15
N LEU A 264 8.91 9.61 -1.29
CA LEU A 264 9.40 10.91 -0.84
C LEU A 264 8.89 12.04 -1.74
N CYS A 265 8.29 13.06 -1.14
CA CYS A 265 8.01 14.31 -1.81
C CYS A 265 9.23 15.23 -1.65
N LEU A 266 9.99 15.41 -2.72
CA LEU A 266 11.22 16.19 -2.71
C LEU A 266 11.07 17.41 -3.62
N THR A 267 11.86 18.46 -3.31
CA THR A 267 11.93 19.67 -4.12
C THR A 267 13.37 20.17 -4.27
N LYS A 268 13.63 20.93 -5.33
CA LYS A 268 14.84 21.73 -5.53
C LYS A 268 14.61 23.21 -5.21
N ASP A 269 13.38 23.63 -4.95
CA ASP A 269 13.07 25.02 -4.60
C ASP A 269 13.73 25.39 -3.26
N PRO A 270 14.71 26.31 -3.23
CA PRO A 270 15.38 26.68 -2.00
C PRO A 270 14.45 27.25 -0.91
N ALA A 271 13.31 27.85 -1.30
CA ALA A 271 12.35 28.41 -0.38
C ALA A 271 11.51 27.35 0.33
N ASN A 272 11.38 26.15 -0.28
CA ASN A 272 10.58 25.05 0.24
C ASN A 272 11.41 23.84 0.67
N ARG A 273 12.72 23.85 0.48
CA ARG A 273 13.59 22.70 0.66
C ARG A 273 14.14 22.55 2.07
N LEU A 274 13.91 21.39 2.69
CA LEU A 274 14.64 20.91 3.87
C LEU A 274 15.80 20.03 3.39
N PRO A 275 17.06 20.33 3.74
CA PRO A 275 18.22 19.53 3.32
C PRO A 275 18.10 18.09 3.85
N MET A 276 18.43 17.13 2.99
CA MET A 276 18.54 15.72 3.39
C MET A 276 19.86 15.51 4.14
N GLY A 277 19.80 15.51 5.47
CA GLY A 277 20.98 15.32 6.33
C GLY A 277 21.54 13.90 6.28
N LYS A 278 22.77 13.73 6.77
CA LYS A 278 23.36 12.41 7.02
C LYS A 278 22.59 11.72 8.14
N PRO A 279 22.16 10.45 7.98
CA PRO A 279 21.50 9.75 9.08
C PRO A 279 22.46 9.50 10.24
N ASP A 280 21.95 9.52 11.48
CA ASP A 280 22.78 9.33 12.69
C ASP A 280 23.51 7.99 12.70
N ARG A 281 22.86 6.94 12.18
CA ARG A 281 23.42 5.58 12.08
C ARG A 281 23.95 5.27 10.67
N TYR A 282 24.59 6.26 10.04
CA TYR A 282 25.15 6.06 8.71
C TYR A 282 26.34 5.11 8.75
N ASP A 283 26.21 3.97 8.06
CA ASP A 283 27.30 3.03 7.81
C ASP A 283 27.59 2.99 6.31
N PRO A 284 28.78 3.39 5.84
CA PRO A 284 29.15 3.37 4.43
C PRO A 284 29.12 1.96 3.82
N ALA A 285 29.25 0.90 4.62
CA ALA A 285 29.15 -0.49 4.14
C ALA A 285 27.75 -0.83 3.62
N HIS A 286 26.72 -0.12 4.08
CA HIS A 286 25.35 -0.31 3.59
C HIS A 286 25.16 0.11 2.12
N TYR A 287 26.09 0.90 1.56
CA TYR A 287 26.02 1.44 0.19
C TYR A 287 27.11 0.85 -0.71
N GLU A 288 27.73 -0.27 -0.30
CA GLU A 288 28.77 -0.96 -1.07
C GLU A 288 28.25 -1.46 -2.42
N LEU A 289 27.01 -1.92 -2.47
CA LEU A 289 26.34 -2.33 -3.72
C LEU A 289 26.28 -1.16 -4.72
N GLN A 290 25.86 0.03 -4.26
CA GLN A 290 25.82 1.25 -5.06
C GLN A 290 27.21 1.64 -5.54
N ARG A 291 28.19 1.60 -4.64
CA ARG A 291 29.58 1.96 -4.96
C ARG A 291 30.16 1.07 -6.05
N ARG A 292 30.01 -0.25 -5.91
CA ARG A 292 30.51 -1.22 -6.91
C ARG A 292 29.82 -1.07 -8.26
N PHE A 293 28.50 -0.86 -8.24
CA PHE A 293 27.74 -0.66 -9.47
C PHE A 293 28.18 0.60 -10.23
N LEU A 294 28.39 1.70 -9.50
CA LEU A 294 28.89 2.96 -10.06
C LEU A 294 30.34 2.81 -10.58
N ALA A 295 31.21 2.12 -9.82
CA ALA A 295 32.58 1.85 -10.24
C ALA A 295 32.66 0.98 -11.51
N ALA A 296 31.69 0.11 -11.72
CA ALA A 296 31.54 -0.67 -12.96
C ALA A 296 30.98 0.15 -14.15
N GLY A 297 30.73 1.45 -13.97
CA GLY A 297 30.17 2.33 -14.99
C GLY A 297 28.64 2.31 -15.08
N GLY A 298 27.98 1.80 -14.05
CA GLY A 298 26.52 1.86 -13.93
C GLY A 298 26.02 3.27 -13.59
N LYS A 299 24.72 3.51 -13.78
CA LYS A 299 24.07 4.78 -13.46
C LYS A 299 22.89 4.57 -12.53
N ILE A 300 22.83 5.34 -11.45
CA ILE A 300 21.68 5.37 -10.53
C ILE A 300 20.87 6.62 -10.83
N VAL A 301 19.61 6.44 -11.25
CA VAL A 301 18.76 7.53 -11.73
C VAL A 301 18.40 8.48 -10.59
N PRO A 302 18.67 9.78 -10.72
CA PRO A 302 18.33 10.77 -9.69
C PRO A 302 16.83 11.03 -9.64
N PRO A 303 16.32 11.62 -8.55
CA PRO A 303 14.95 12.10 -8.47
C PRO A 303 14.60 13.03 -9.64
N LYS A 304 13.33 12.99 -10.05
CA LYS A 304 12.81 13.82 -11.12
C LYS A 304 11.47 14.40 -10.70
N ALA A 305 11.25 15.69 -10.99
CA ALA A 305 9.94 16.30 -10.80
C ALA A 305 8.86 15.55 -11.58
N SER A 306 7.83 15.13 -10.92
CA SER A 306 6.75 14.29 -11.47
C SER A 306 5.36 14.69 -11.02
N VAL A 307 5.24 15.51 -9.96
CA VAL A 307 3.97 16.06 -9.45
C VAL A 307 4.01 17.59 -9.52
N PRO A 308 2.90 18.29 -9.32
CA PRO A 308 2.85 19.76 -9.41
C PRO A 308 3.91 20.47 -8.58
N ASN A 309 4.17 21.72 -8.91
CA ASN A 309 5.12 22.63 -8.23
C ASN A 309 6.59 22.12 -8.19
N GLY A 310 6.98 21.31 -9.19
CA GLY A 310 8.35 20.80 -9.31
C GLY A 310 8.73 19.76 -8.24
N LYS A 311 7.76 19.20 -7.56
CA LYS A 311 7.96 18.16 -6.56
C LYS A 311 8.05 16.76 -7.18
N THR A 312 8.52 15.79 -6.39
CA THR A 312 8.73 14.41 -6.83
C THR A 312 7.72 13.45 -6.22
N ASP A 313 7.58 12.32 -6.89
CA ASP A 313 7.06 11.07 -6.37
C ASP A 313 7.97 9.96 -6.95
N PRO A 314 9.14 9.70 -6.33
CA PRO A 314 10.11 8.77 -6.88
C PRO A 314 9.59 7.34 -6.79
N GLY A 315 9.32 6.76 -7.94
CA GLY A 315 8.99 5.35 -8.09
C GLY A 315 10.22 4.45 -7.98
N ALA A 316 10.00 3.16 -7.89
CA ALA A 316 11.04 2.16 -7.73
C ALA A 316 11.27 1.38 -9.04
N TRP A 317 11.57 2.07 -10.12
CA TRP A 317 11.63 1.52 -11.48
C TRP A 317 12.98 0.88 -11.85
N HIS A 318 14.01 1.05 -11.00
CA HIS A 318 15.38 0.70 -11.35
C HIS A 318 15.94 -0.38 -10.44
N HIS A 319 17.01 -1.04 -10.89
CA HIS A 319 17.76 -2.07 -10.19
C HIS A 319 18.22 -1.66 -8.76
N LEU A 320 18.58 -0.39 -8.57
CA LEU A 320 18.95 0.19 -7.26
C LEU A 320 18.02 1.35 -6.88
N ALA A 321 16.71 1.18 -7.10
CA ALA A 321 15.73 2.16 -6.67
C ALA A 321 15.58 2.21 -5.14
N SER A 322 14.71 3.09 -4.68
CA SER A 322 14.42 3.35 -3.26
C SER A 322 13.78 2.17 -2.50
N ASN A 323 13.55 1.03 -3.15
CA ASN A 323 12.96 -0.14 -2.49
C ASN A 323 13.88 -0.75 -1.44
N PHE A 324 13.32 -1.03 -0.29
CA PHE A 324 13.94 -1.78 0.80
C PHE A 324 13.85 -3.29 0.54
N THR A 325 14.43 -3.73 -0.59
CA THR A 325 14.34 -5.09 -1.13
C THR A 325 15.00 -6.10 -0.20
N GLY A 326 14.32 -7.20 0.11
CA GLY A 326 14.81 -8.27 0.97
C GLY A 326 14.57 -8.06 2.47
N TRP A 327 14.12 -6.89 2.92
CA TRP A 327 14.08 -6.55 4.34
C TRP A 327 12.69 -6.53 4.97
N ASN A 328 11.64 -6.53 4.15
CA ASN A 328 10.26 -6.37 4.61
C ASN A 328 9.40 -7.63 4.52
N HIS A 329 9.98 -8.80 4.23
CA HIS A 329 9.21 -10.04 4.00
C HIS A 329 8.29 -10.41 5.17
N ARG A 330 8.74 -10.19 6.40
CA ARG A 330 7.96 -10.47 7.60
C ARG A 330 6.97 -9.37 8.00
N TYR A 331 7.03 -8.19 7.36
CA TYR A 331 6.20 -7.05 7.76
C TYR A 331 4.69 -7.39 7.86
N PRO A 332 4.08 -8.12 6.91
CA PRO A 332 2.66 -8.42 7.00
C PRO A 332 2.25 -9.18 8.26
N VAL A 333 3.12 -10.03 8.81
CA VAL A 333 2.85 -10.87 9.98
C VAL A 333 3.61 -10.42 11.24
N ALA A 334 4.38 -9.36 11.15
CA ALA A 334 5.14 -8.79 12.25
C ALA A 334 4.22 -8.09 13.26
N THR A 335 4.64 -8.06 14.52
CA THR A 335 4.01 -7.22 15.55
C THR A 335 4.16 -5.74 15.22
N TYR A 336 3.32 -4.90 15.79
CA TYR A 336 3.41 -3.45 15.59
C TYR A 336 4.79 -2.89 15.95
N ARG A 337 5.39 -3.37 17.03
CA ARG A 337 6.75 -2.98 17.43
C ARG A 337 7.81 -3.36 16.37
N GLU A 338 7.70 -4.56 15.81
CA GLU A 338 8.62 -5.01 14.74
C GLU A 338 8.41 -4.19 13.46
N ARG A 339 7.18 -3.84 13.12
CA ARG A 339 6.86 -2.96 11.97
C ARG A 339 7.44 -1.55 12.16
N GLU A 340 7.32 -0.97 13.34
CA GLU A 340 7.92 0.33 13.67
C GLU A 340 9.44 0.32 13.52
N GLU A 341 10.09 -0.76 13.93
CA GLU A 341 11.54 -0.92 13.73
C GLU A 341 11.90 -1.06 12.24
N MET A 342 11.10 -1.79 11.44
CA MET A 342 11.31 -1.89 9.99
C MET A 342 11.14 -0.53 9.31
N LEU A 343 10.13 0.26 9.71
CA LEU A 343 9.93 1.63 9.23
C LEU A 343 11.15 2.50 9.52
N ARG A 344 11.65 2.48 10.75
CA ARG A 344 12.82 3.24 11.17
C ARG A 344 14.06 2.86 10.34
N ARG A 345 14.33 1.57 10.19
CA ARG A 345 15.46 1.07 9.40
C ARG A 345 15.36 1.45 7.92
N CYS A 346 14.17 1.34 7.34
CA CYS A 346 13.94 1.74 5.96
C CYS A 346 14.19 3.24 5.76
N ARG A 347 13.70 4.08 6.70
CA ARG A 347 13.94 5.53 6.68
C ARG A 347 15.42 5.86 6.74
N GLU A 348 16.16 5.28 7.70
CA GLU A 348 17.60 5.50 7.86
C GLU A 348 18.38 5.06 6.61
N TYR A 349 18.08 3.86 6.08
CA TYR A 349 18.71 3.37 4.86
C TYR A 349 18.46 4.28 3.67
N LEU A 350 17.21 4.67 3.46
CA LEU A 350 16.82 5.52 2.33
C LEU A 350 17.44 6.92 2.43
N GLN A 351 17.41 7.53 3.62
CA GLN A 351 18.09 8.79 3.89
C GLN A 351 19.59 8.70 3.56
N GLY A 352 20.23 7.59 3.94
CA GLY A 352 21.62 7.34 3.64
C GLY A 352 21.92 7.11 2.16
N VAL A 353 20.99 6.52 1.38
CA VAL A 353 21.12 6.44 -0.08
C VAL A 353 21.18 7.84 -0.70
N TYR A 354 20.28 8.74 -0.29
CA TYR A 354 20.30 10.13 -0.76
C TYR A 354 21.59 10.86 -0.35
N TRP A 355 22.01 10.69 0.89
CA TRP A 355 23.26 11.25 1.37
C TRP A 355 24.46 10.72 0.60
N PHE A 356 24.58 9.40 0.43
CA PHE A 356 25.65 8.75 -0.32
C PHE A 356 25.71 9.29 -1.75
N MET A 357 24.60 9.26 -2.47
CA MET A 357 24.54 9.69 -3.87
C MET A 357 24.90 11.17 -4.07
N ALA A 358 24.58 12.03 -3.10
CA ALA A 358 24.85 13.46 -3.18
C ALA A 358 26.26 13.86 -2.68
N ASN A 359 26.90 13.06 -1.82
CA ASN A 359 28.09 13.51 -1.08
C ASN A 359 29.30 12.57 -1.14
N ASP A 360 29.13 11.26 -1.39
CA ASP A 360 30.26 10.33 -1.36
C ASP A 360 31.20 10.57 -2.55
N PRO A 361 32.51 10.72 -2.34
CA PRO A 361 33.50 11.00 -3.40
C PRO A 361 33.64 9.85 -4.42
N SER A 362 33.22 8.63 -4.09
CA SER A 362 33.20 7.50 -5.01
C SER A 362 32.08 7.58 -6.05
N VAL A 363 31.07 8.42 -5.82
CA VAL A 363 30.00 8.68 -6.80
C VAL A 363 30.53 9.62 -7.88
N PRO A 364 30.44 9.28 -9.17
CA PRO A 364 30.87 10.17 -10.26
C PRO A 364 30.21 11.55 -10.16
N GLU A 365 30.98 12.60 -10.40
CA GLU A 365 30.56 14.00 -10.20
C GLU A 365 29.27 14.34 -10.92
N GLU A 366 29.15 13.91 -12.18
CA GLU A 366 27.91 14.11 -12.97
C GLU A 366 26.68 13.54 -12.25
N GLN A 367 26.81 12.36 -11.66
CA GLN A 367 25.71 11.75 -10.92
C GLN A 367 25.46 12.46 -9.59
N ARG A 368 26.50 12.82 -8.83
CA ARG A 368 26.35 13.60 -7.59
C ARG A 368 25.56 14.89 -7.81
N LEU A 369 25.87 15.62 -8.90
CA LEU A 369 25.16 16.86 -9.27
C LEU A 369 23.69 16.63 -9.54
N GLY A 370 23.31 15.46 -10.07
CA GLY A 370 21.92 15.09 -10.28
C GLY A 370 21.13 14.89 -8.98
N TRP A 371 21.80 14.39 -7.92
CA TRP A 371 21.21 14.14 -6.60
C TRP A 371 21.34 15.32 -5.63
N LYS A 372 22.34 16.16 -5.85
CA LYS A 372 22.61 17.34 -5.06
C LYS A 372 21.41 18.26 -5.02
N ASP A 373 21.03 19.07 -4.36
CA ASP A 373 19.93 20.04 -4.38
C ASP A 373 18.51 19.46 -4.23
N TRP A 374 18.32 18.17 -4.21
CA TRP A 374 17.07 17.60 -3.76
C TRP A 374 17.00 17.56 -2.24
N GLY A 375 15.86 17.96 -1.67
CA GLY A 375 15.55 17.86 -0.25
C GLY A 375 14.08 17.64 -0.02
N LEU A 376 13.71 17.35 1.23
CA LEU A 376 12.31 17.20 1.63
C LEU A 376 11.56 18.52 1.47
N CYS A 377 10.24 18.47 1.30
CA CYS A 377 9.42 19.67 1.21
C CYS A 377 9.00 20.15 2.62
N GLN A 378 9.13 21.46 2.88
CA GLN A 378 8.69 22.07 4.16
C GLN A 378 7.16 22.07 4.29
N ASP A 379 6.46 22.13 3.17
CA ASP A 379 4.98 22.20 3.08
C ASP A 379 4.31 20.83 3.01
N GLU A 380 5.10 19.74 3.06
CA GLU A 380 4.58 18.37 3.07
C GLU A 380 4.98 17.66 4.37
N PHE A 381 4.09 16.80 4.89
CA PHE A 381 4.34 16.01 6.11
C PHE A 381 4.91 16.85 7.26
N THR A 382 4.32 18.01 7.48
CA THR A 382 4.83 19.06 8.39
C THR A 382 4.96 18.60 9.84
N ASP A 383 4.17 17.63 10.25
CA ASP A 383 4.18 16.98 11.56
C ASP A 383 5.23 15.87 11.69
N ASN A 384 5.91 15.49 10.58
CA ASN A 384 6.92 14.42 10.55
C ASN A 384 8.25 14.86 9.91
N GLY A 385 8.52 16.17 9.93
CA GLY A 385 9.79 16.73 9.43
C GLY A 385 10.00 16.54 7.92
N GLY A 386 8.93 16.59 7.14
CA GLY A 386 8.96 16.43 5.68
C GLY A 386 9.03 14.98 5.19
N TRP A 387 9.01 13.99 6.08
CA TRP A 387 8.96 12.57 5.72
C TRP A 387 7.53 12.06 5.70
N PRO A 388 7.17 11.18 4.74
CA PRO A 388 5.94 10.39 4.84
C PRO A 388 5.90 9.63 6.16
N ARG A 389 4.72 9.45 6.74
CA ARG A 389 4.56 8.83 8.08
C ARG A 389 4.66 7.32 8.03
N THR A 390 4.39 6.74 6.85
CA THR A 390 4.53 5.30 6.59
C THR A 390 5.19 5.05 5.25
N PHE A 391 5.68 3.83 5.03
CA PHE A 391 6.16 3.43 3.72
C PHE A 391 5.05 2.77 2.89
N TYR A 392 5.25 2.68 1.60
CA TYR A 392 4.33 2.04 0.67
C TYR A 392 4.34 0.52 0.88
N VAL A 393 3.33 0.02 1.59
CA VAL A 393 3.03 -1.41 1.73
C VAL A 393 2.45 -1.89 0.41
N ARG A 394 3.29 -2.45 -0.47
CA ARG A 394 2.90 -2.84 -1.82
C ARG A 394 1.99 -4.07 -1.84
N ASN A 395 2.15 -4.96 -0.87
CA ASN A 395 1.23 -6.04 -0.57
C ASN A 395 1.41 -6.48 0.89
N GLY A 396 0.31 -6.48 1.62
CA GLY A 396 0.22 -7.03 2.96
C GLY A 396 -0.27 -8.48 2.91
N ARG A 397 -1.22 -8.83 3.77
CA ARG A 397 -1.97 -10.08 3.68
C ARG A 397 -2.92 -10.02 2.49
N ARG A 398 -3.14 -11.14 1.85
CA ARG A 398 -4.20 -11.32 0.86
C ARG A 398 -5.19 -12.32 1.43
N LEU A 399 -6.46 -11.94 1.46
CA LEU A 399 -7.53 -12.81 1.92
C LEU A 399 -7.55 -14.12 1.10
N ILE A 400 -7.93 -15.21 1.71
CA ILE A 400 -8.30 -16.46 1.02
C ILE A 400 -9.78 -16.70 1.28
N GLY A 401 -10.61 -16.23 0.36
CA GLY A 401 -12.07 -16.43 0.37
C GLY A 401 -12.51 -17.74 -0.29
N ASP A 402 -13.81 -17.87 -0.52
CA ASP A 402 -14.37 -18.97 -1.31
C ASP A 402 -14.06 -18.85 -2.80
N PHE A 403 -13.69 -17.66 -3.26
CA PHE A 403 -13.18 -17.35 -4.60
C PHE A 403 -11.81 -16.66 -4.47
N VAL A 404 -10.86 -17.02 -5.34
CA VAL A 404 -9.54 -16.39 -5.41
C VAL A 404 -9.33 -15.80 -6.80
N LEU A 405 -9.08 -14.50 -6.88
CA LEU A 405 -8.66 -13.83 -8.11
C LEU A 405 -7.23 -14.26 -8.46
N THR A 406 -7.00 -14.77 -9.67
CA THR A 406 -5.72 -15.34 -10.11
C THR A 406 -5.18 -14.68 -11.37
N GLU A 407 -3.96 -15.05 -11.77
CA GLU A 407 -3.35 -14.60 -13.03
C GLU A 407 -4.29 -14.79 -14.22
N ALA A 408 -5.07 -15.87 -14.27
CA ALA A 408 -5.99 -16.17 -15.37
C ALA A 408 -7.05 -15.06 -15.57
N HIS A 409 -7.47 -14.38 -14.49
CA HIS A 409 -8.47 -13.31 -14.54
C HIS A 409 -7.88 -11.94 -14.94
N VAL A 410 -6.57 -11.74 -14.70
CA VAL A 410 -5.87 -10.47 -14.98
C VAL A 410 -4.94 -10.56 -16.19
N ARG A 411 -5.09 -11.62 -16.98
CA ARG A 411 -4.35 -11.81 -18.22
C ARG A 411 -4.68 -10.72 -19.23
N LYS A 412 -3.70 -10.51 -20.08
CA LYS A 412 -3.75 -9.51 -21.11
C LYS A 412 -4.74 -9.83 -22.24
N ALA A 413 -4.64 -10.96 -22.87
CA ALA A 413 -5.30 -11.22 -24.14
C ALA A 413 -6.64 -11.96 -24.04
N HIS A 414 -6.93 -12.67 -22.99
CA HIS A 414 -8.19 -13.40 -22.80
C HIS A 414 -8.38 -13.67 -21.30
N PRO A 415 -8.83 -12.66 -20.51
CA PRO A 415 -9.10 -12.89 -19.10
C PRO A 415 -10.27 -13.87 -18.96
N GLU A 416 -10.20 -14.70 -17.92
CA GLU A 416 -11.37 -15.50 -17.56
C GLU A 416 -12.55 -14.59 -17.22
N PRO A 417 -13.77 -14.92 -17.69
CA PRO A 417 -14.95 -14.08 -17.48
C PRO A 417 -15.31 -13.93 -16.01
N ILE A 418 -15.68 -12.72 -15.62
CA ILE A 418 -16.19 -12.39 -14.29
C ILE A 418 -17.65 -11.94 -14.45
N GLU A 419 -18.57 -12.70 -13.84
CA GLU A 419 -20.00 -12.42 -13.93
C GLU A 419 -20.48 -11.42 -12.87
N ASP A 420 -19.75 -11.30 -11.75
CA ASP A 420 -20.08 -10.49 -10.59
C ASP A 420 -19.18 -9.25 -10.45
N SER A 421 -18.96 -8.54 -11.54
CA SER A 421 -18.12 -7.34 -11.60
C SER A 421 -18.65 -6.20 -10.72
N VAL A 422 -17.79 -5.68 -9.83
CA VAL A 422 -18.09 -4.51 -8.99
C VAL A 422 -17.22 -3.31 -9.30
N GLY A 423 -16.41 -3.39 -10.35
CA GLY A 423 -15.48 -2.35 -10.79
C GLY A 423 -14.45 -2.91 -11.75
N LEU A 424 -13.49 -2.11 -12.16
CA LEU A 424 -12.43 -2.53 -13.06
C LEU A 424 -11.05 -2.36 -12.42
N ILE A 425 -10.20 -3.35 -12.64
CA ILE A 425 -8.76 -3.29 -12.45
C ILE A 425 -8.19 -2.63 -13.71
N TRP A 426 -7.52 -1.52 -13.52
CA TRP A 426 -7.02 -0.71 -14.64
C TRP A 426 -5.58 -1.06 -15.04
N TRP A 427 -4.81 -1.70 -14.15
CA TRP A 427 -3.37 -1.88 -14.31
C TRP A 427 -3.02 -3.35 -14.57
N PRO A 428 -2.03 -3.66 -15.42
CA PRO A 428 -1.51 -5.02 -15.54
C PRO A 428 -0.73 -5.43 -14.29
N PRO A 429 -0.43 -6.72 -14.09
CA PRO A 429 0.42 -7.15 -12.99
C PRO A 429 1.75 -6.39 -12.96
N ASP A 430 1.99 -5.70 -11.86
CA ASP A 430 3.20 -4.92 -11.59
C ASP A 430 3.74 -5.29 -10.21
N LEU A 431 4.77 -6.13 -10.22
CA LEU A 431 5.41 -6.64 -9.02
C LEU A 431 6.89 -6.28 -9.07
N HIS A 432 7.34 -5.58 -8.03
CA HIS A 432 8.74 -5.18 -7.88
C HIS A 432 9.62 -6.32 -7.38
N HIS A 433 10.95 -6.14 -7.45
CA HIS A 433 11.91 -7.11 -6.92
C HIS A 433 11.63 -7.45 -5.47
N ALA A 434 11.63 -8.74 -5.18
CA ALA A 434 11.45 -9.26 -3.84
C ALA A 434 12.80 -9.46 -3.12
N ARG A 435 13.80 -9.98 -3.84
CA ARG A 435 15.09 -10.36 -3.28
C ARG A 435 16.24 -9.87 -4.15
N ARG A 436 17.41 -9.67 -3.55
CA ARG A 436 18.69 -9.60 -4.24
C ARG A 436 19.51 -10.80 -3.85
N VAL A 437 19.89 -11.60 -4.81
CA VAL A 437 20.53 -12.91 -4.60
C VAL A 437 21.83 -13.00 -5.37
N VAL A 438 22.63 -14.03 -5.07
CA VAL A 438 23.79 -14.39 -5.87
C VAL A 438 23.36 -15.33 -6.99
N LYS A 439 23.57 -14.92 -8.25
CA LYS A 439 23.39 -15.78 -9.43
C LYS A 439 24.60 -15.66 -10.32
N GLU A 440 25.22 -16.81 -10.65
CA GLU A 440 26.44 -16.85 -11.50
C GLU A 440 27.56 -15.90 -11.03
N GLY A 441 27.80 -15.83 -9.70
CA GLY A 441 28.83 -15.00 -9.10
C GLY A 441 28.58 -13.49 -9.15
N ARG A 442 27.37 -13.06 -9.42
CA ARG A 442 26.99 -11.63 -9.46
C ARG A 442 25.67 -11.37 -8.71
N VAL A 443 25.46 -10.12 -8.33
CA VAL A 443 24.20 -9.66 -7.76
C VAL A 443 23.11 -9.72 -8.82
N TRP A 444 21.97 -10.32 -8.46
CA TRP A 444 20.82 -10.44 -9.34
C TRP A 444 19.53 -10.11 -8.59
N ASN A 445 18.65 -9.33 -9.21
CA ASN A 445 17.35 -8.98 -8.66
C ASN A 445 16.31 -10.03 -9.02
N GLU A 446 15.67 -10.63 -8.03
CA GLU A 446 14.68 -11.71 -8.18
C GLU A 446 13.26 -11.20 -7.86
N GLY A 447 12.26 -11.71 -8.57
CA GLY A 447 10.85 -11.64 -8.19
C GLY A 447 10.03 -10.55 -8.87
N ALA A 448 10.61 -9.70 -9.72
CA ALA A 448 9.82 -8.73 -10.46
C ALA A 448 8.99 -9.41 -11.56
N VAL A 449 7.74 -9.00 -11.66
CA VAL A 449 6.84 -9.29 -12.77
C VAL A 449 6.29 -7.95 -13.24
N PHE A 450 6.67 -7.55 -14.43
CA PHE A 450 6.15 -6.36 -15.06
C PHE A 450 5.64 -6.74 -16.45
N GLN A 451 4.34 -6.65 -16.62
CA GLN A 451 3.75 -6.84 -17.92
C GLN A 451 3.86 -5.52 -18.64
N GLU A 452 4.64 -5.46 -19.72
CA GLU A 452 4.79 -4.22 -20.47
C GLU A 452 3.43 -3.71 -20.96
N THR A 453 3.12 -2.50 -20.56
CA THR A 453 1.91 -1.77 -20.99
C THR A 453 1.94 -1.43 -22.48
N SER A 454 3.08 -1.64 -23.14
CA SER A 454 3.24 -1.50 -24.58
C SER A 454 2.60 -2.62 -25.39
N GLU A 455 2.16 -3.69 -24.75
CA GLU A 455 1.45 -4.76 -25.43
C GLU A 455 0.05 -4.28 -25.87
N PRO A 456 -0.27 -4.35 -27.18
CA PRO A 456 -1.47 -3.71 -27.74
C PRO A 456 -2.80 -4.29 -27.22
N ASP A 457 -2.78 -5.48 -26.62
CA ASP A 457 -3.99 -6.25 -26.31
C ASP A 457 -4.38 -6.28 -24.84
N TRP A 458 -3.69 -5.54 -23.95
CA TRP A 458 -4.11 -5.46 -22.55
C TRP A 458 -5.37 -4.61 -22.40
N ILE A 459 -6.37 -5.15 -21.71
CA ILE A 459 -7.61 -4.45 -21.35
C ILE A 459 -7.80 -4.50 -19.83
N PRO A 460 -8.51 -3.52 -19.24
CA PRO A 460 -8.93 -3.61 -17.85
C PRO A 460 -9.77 -4.87 -17.61
N CYS A 461 -9.55 -5.50 -16.46
CA CYS A 461 -10.29 -6.69 -16.05
C CYS A 461 -11.24 -6.37 -14.89
N ALA A 462 -12.32 -7.16 -14.77
CA ALA A 462 -13.31 -6.94 -13.74
C ALA A 462 -12.78 -7.25 -12.34
N ILE A 463 -13.27 -6.51 -11.33
CA ILE A 463 -13.14 -6.84 -9.91
C ILE A 463 -14.32 -7.73 -9.54
N PRO A 464 -14.11 -9.02 -9.19
CA PRO A 464 -15.23 -9.88 -8.77
C PRO A 464 -15.73 -9.46 -7.37
N TYR A 465 -17.03 -9.41 -7.17
CA TYR A 465 -17.60 -9.17 -5.82
C TYR A 465 -17.09 -10.19 -4.81
N ARG A 466 -17.06 -11.46 -5.22
CA ARG A 466 -16.63 -12.58 -4.37
C ARG A 466 -15.22 -12.45 -3.83
N CYS A 467 -14.30 -11.72 -4.51
CA CYS A 467 -12.95 -11.55 -3.99
C CYS A 467 -12.86 -10.58 -2.79
N LEU A 468 -13.92 -9.81 -2.53
CA LEU A 468 -13.97 -8.90 -1.38
C LEU A 468 -14.48 -9.58 -0.10
N LEU A 469 -14.94 -10.84 -0.19
CA LEU A 469 -15.59 -11.59 0.88
C LEU A 469 -14.65 -12.63 1.50
N ALA A 470 -14.67 -12.73 2.83
CA ALA A 470 -14.07 -13.85 3.53
C ALA A 470 -14.85 -15.15 3.29
N LYS A 471 -14.24 -16.31 3.56
CA LYS A 471 -14.99 -17.58 3.60
C LYS A 471 -16.17 -17.46 4.54
N GLN A 472 -17.35 -17.83 4.07
CA GLN A 472 -18.56 -17.72 4.85
C GLN A 472 -18.57 -18.65 6.08
N THR A 473 -17.72 -19.65 6.08
CA THR A 473 -17.48 -20.53 7.25
C THR A 473 -16.59 -19.89 8.32
N GLU A 474 -15.87 -18.82 8.00
CA GLU A 474 -14.94 -18.12 8.89
C GLU A 474 -15.52 -16.81 9.42
N VAL A 475 -15.87 -15.89 8.50
CA VAL A 475 -16.46 -14.58 8.82
C VAL A 475 -17.47 -14.14 7.77
N THR A 476 -18.72 -13.90 8.19
CA THR A 476 -19.82 -13.60 7.28
C THR A 476 -20.09 -12.10 7.06
N ASN A 477 -19.63 -11.23 7.96
CA ASN A 477 -19.91 -9.79 7.94
C ASN A 477 -18.67 -8.90 7.79
N LEU A 478 -17.62 -9.41 7.10
CA LEU A 478 -16.40 -8.67 6.79
C LEU A 478 -16.19 -8.59 5.27
N LEU A 479 -15.88 -7.38 4.80
CA LEU A 479 -15.39 -7.15 3.43
C LEU A 479 -13.97 -6.54 3.48
N SER A 480 -13.13 -6.90 2.50
CA SER A 480 -11.74 -6.44 2.42
C SER A 480 -11.42 -5.89 1.03
N PRO A 481 -11.64 -4.59 0.77
CA PRO A 481 -11.39 -3.98 -0.54
C PRO A 481 -9.91 -3.72 -0.83
N THR A 482 -9.04 -3.68 0.16
CA THR A 482 -7.59 -3.42 0.01
C THR A 482 -6.74 -4.68 0.07
N CYS A 483 -7.25 -5.71 0.73
CA CYS A 483 -6.62 -7.01 0.86
C CYS A 483 -7.54 -8.13 0.31
N PRO A 484 -7.95 -8.05 -0.98
CA PRO A 484 -8.91 -8.98 -1.56
C PRO A 484 -8.38 -10.41 -1.60
N SER A 485 -9.28 -11.35 -1.75
CA SER A 485 -8.95 -12.76 -2.03
C SER A 485 -8.31 -12.86 -3.41
N SER A 486 -6.99 -12.97 -3.45
CA SER A 486 -6.21 -12.97 -4.69
C SER A 486 -4.88 -13.70 -4.55
N SER A 487 -4.37 -14.23 -5.66
CA SER A 487 -2.98 -14.66 -5.75
C SER A 487 -2.03 -13.45 -5.70
N TYR A 488 -0.75 -13.72 -5.46
CA TYR A 488 0.28 -12.67 -5.47
C TYR A 488 0.35 -11.94 -6.82
N VAL A 489 0.25 -12.66 -7.92
CA VAL A 489 0.30 -12.07 -9.28
C VAL A 489 -0.93 -11.20 -9.54
N ALA A 490 -2.11 -11.71 -9.26
CA ALA A 490 -3.35 -10.96 -9.47
C ALA A 490 -3.42 -9.71 -8.59
N TYR A 491 -2.92 -9.81 -7.35
CA TYR A 491 -2.80 -8.64 -6.47
C TYR A 491 -1.89 -7.56 -7.07
N GLY A 492 -0.85 -7.93 -7.81
CA GLY A 492 0.02 -7.01 -8.53
C GLY A 492 -0.72 -6.07 -9.49
N ALA A 493 -1.81 -6.52 -10.09
CA ALA A 493 -2.69 -5.71 -10.93
C ALA A 493 -3.71 -4.91 -10.11
N TYR A 494 -4.20 -5.50 -9.02
CA TYR A 494 -5.27 -4.94 -8.20
C TYR A 494 -4.80 -3.77 -7.31
N ARG A 495 -3.57 -3.79 -6.80
CA ARG A 495 -3.03 -2.96 -5.70
C ARG A 495 -2.88 -1.45 -5.95
N ILE A 496 -3.47 -0.93 -7.00
CA ILE A 496 -3.35 0.49 -7.36
C ILE A 496 -4.41 1.31 -6.61
N GLU A 497 -4.03 2.49 -6.09
CA GLU A 497 -4.87 3.29 -5.16
C GLU A 497 -6.29 3.55 -5.67
N PHE A 498 -6.45 3.92 -6.95
CA PHE A 498 -7.80 4.15 -7.49
C PHE A 498 -8.62 2.86 -7.64
N THR A 499 -7.98 1.71 -7.83
CA THR A 499 -8.65 0.40 -7.80
C THR A 499 -9.20 0.12 -6.40
N PHE A 500 -8.41 0.41 -5.36
CA PHE A 500 -8.89 0.32 -3.98
C PHE A 500 -10.09 1.23 -3.70
N MET A 501 -10.07 2.48 -4.21
CA MET A 501 -11.23 3.39 -4.09
C MET A 501 -12.48 2.82 -4.76
N VAL A 502 -12.36 2.28 -5.98
CA VAL A 502 -13.45 1.66 -6.74
C VAL A 502 -14.02 0.47 -5.98
N ALA A 503 -13.17 -0.45 -5.55
CA ALA A 503 -13.57 -1.64 -4.79
C ALA A 503 -14.22 -1.28 -3.45
N ALA A 504 -13.71 -0.26 -2.77
CA ALA A 504 -14.22 0.19 -1.47
C ALA A 504 -15.60 0.84 -1.57
N GLN A 505 -15.86 1.64 -2.62
CA GLN A 505 -17.20 2.15 -2.87
C GLN A 505 -18.19 0.99 -3.05
N SER A 506 -17.80 0.00 -3.80
CA SER A 506 -18.65 -1.17 -4.09
C SER A 506 -18.84 -2.05 -2.85
N ALA A 507 -17.80 -2.27 -2.05
CA ALA A 507 -17.88 -2.98 -0.78
C ALA A 507 -18.81 -2.27 0.21
N ALA A 508 -18.72 -0.95 0.34
CA ALA A 508 -19.62 -0.17 1.19
C ALA A 508 -21.06 -0.20 0.70
N THR A 509 -21.29 -0.13 -0.62
CA THR A 509 -22.63 -0.26 -1.20
C THR A 509 -23.23 -1.61 -0.85
N ALA A 510 -22.48 -2.70 -1.01
CA ALA A 510 -22.91 -4.04 -0.65
C ALA A 510 -23.19 -4.18 0.85
N ALA A 511 -22.31 -3.64 1.71
CA ALA A 511 -22.49 -3.63 3.15
C ALA A 511 -23.79 -2.93 3.57
N VAL A 512 -24.06 -1.75 3.01
CA VAL A 512 -25.31 -1.01 3.31
C VAL A 512 -26.54 -1.77 2.84
N MET A 513 -26.53 -2.28 1.61
CA MET A 513 -27.66 -3.06 1.07
C MET A 513 -27.92 -4.32 1.88
N SER A 514 -26.88 -5.01 2.36
CA SER A 514 -27.03 -6.20 3.20
C SER A 514 -27.58 -5.84 4.59
N ILE A 515 -27.17 -4.72 5.19
CA ILE A 515 -27.73 -4.22 6.44
C ILE A 515 -29.22 -3.91 6.28
N ASP A 516 -29.63 -3.24 5.18
CA ASP A 516 -31.02 -2.89 4.92
C ASP A 516 -31.90 -4.12 4.69
N ALA A 517 -31.34 -5.14 4.05
CA ALA A 517 -32.03 -6.39 3.82
C ALA A 517 -32.01 -7.35 5.03
N GLY A 518 -31.23 -7.06 6.08
CA GLY A 518 -31.08 -7.95 7.24
C GLY A 518 -30.35 -9.26 6.92
N ILE A 519 -29.47 -9.28 5.93
CA ILE A 519 -28.70 -10.44 5.48
C ILE A 519 -27.20 -10.18 5.58
N ASP A 520 -26.38 -11.21 5.49
CA ASP A 520 -24.94 -11.06 5.37
C ASP A 520 -24.51 -10.64 3.96
N PRO A 521 -23.39 -9.90 3.79
CA PRO A 521 -22.90 -9.46 2.48
C PRO A 521 -22.76 -10.60 1.46
N GLY A 522 -22.31 -11.79 1.88
CA GLY A 522 -22.18 -12.95 1.00
C GLY A 522 -23.52 -13.50 0.45
N ALA A 523 -24.64 -13.15 1.06
CA ALA A 523 -25.98 -13.53 0.62
C ALA A 523 -26.66 -12.46 -0.26
N LEU A 524 -25.99 -11.32 -0.51
CA LEU A 524 -26.57 -10.22 -1.29
C LEU A 524 -26.70 -10.62 -2.78
N PRO A 525 -27.90 -10.53 -3.39
CA PRO A 525 -28.08 -10.80 -4.81
C PRO A 525 -27.28 -9.81 -5.67
N TYR A 526 -26.37 -10.33 -6.49
CA TYR A 526 -25.50 -9.48 -7.32
C TYR A 526 -26.26 -8.57 -8.27
N ALA A 527 -27.38 -9.01 -8.85
CA ALA A 527 -28.18 -8.19 -9.76
C ALA A 527 -28.60 -6.85 -9.10
N ALA A 528 -29.07 -6.91 -7.85
CA ALA A 528 -29.46 -5.71 -7.11
C ALA A 528 -28.24 -4.81 -6.79
N LEU A 529 -27.11 -5.41 -6.41
CA LEU A 529 -25.85 -4.68 -6.20
C LEU A 529 -25.40 -3.99 -7.49
N ARG A 530 -25.37 -4.72 -8.60
CA ARG A 530 -25.00 -4.20 -9.92
C ARG A 530 -25.81 -2.97 -10.31
N ASP A 531 -27.13 -3.04 -10.20
CA ASP A 531 -28.03 -1.95 -10.57
C ASP A 531 -27.76 -0.71 -9.71
N ARG A 532 -27.49 -0.89 -8.43
CA ARG A 532 -27.13 0.20 -7.53
C ARG A 532 -25.75 0.81 -7.89
N LEU A 533 -24.76 0.00 -8.17
CA LEU A 533 -23.42 0.48 -8.56
C LEU A 533 -23.48 1.30 -9.86
N LEU A 534 -24.26 0.86 -10.85
CA LEU A 534 -24.47 1.61 -12.08
C LEU A 534 -25.18 2.95 -11.82
N ALA A 535 -26.18 2.98 -10.94
CA ALA A 535 -26.84 4.23 -10.52
C ALA A 535 -25.87 5.20 -9.83
N ASP A 536 -24.90 4.68 -9.07
CA ASP A 536 -23.82 5.43 -8.43
C ASP A 536 -22.64 5.74 -9.38
N ARG A 537 -22.80 5.48 -10.68
CA ARG A 537 -21.84 5.77 -11.76
C ARG A 537 -20.53 5.00 -11.65
N GLN A 538 -20.54 3.80 -11.08
CA GLN A 538 -19.41 2.89 -11.18
C GLN A 538 -19.29 2.33 -12.59
N VAL A 539 -18.07 2.06 -13.02
CA VAL A 539 -17.78 1.42 -14.31
C VAL A 539 -17.53 -0.06 -14.05
N LEU A 540 -18.45 -0.91 -14.50
CA LEU A 540 -18.41 -2.36 -14.21
C LEU A 540 -17.93 -3.20 -15.40
N ALA A 541 -17.87 -2.61 -16.58
CA ALA A 541 -17.39 -3.26 -17.80
C ALA A 541 -16.57 -2.26 -18.61
N VAL A 542 -15.65 -2.77 -19.41
CA VAL A 542 -14.88 -1.93 -20.34
C VAL A 542 -15.86 -1.24 -21.29
N PRO A 543 -15.83 0.10 -21.40
CA PRO A 543 -16.66 0.81 -22.35
C PRO A 543 -16.35 0.34 -23.79
N GLN A 544 -17.40 0.07 -24.56
CA GLN A 544 -17.30 -0.33 -25.96
C GLN A 544 -16.92 0.85 -26.86
#